data_0d8fde2621022dc9ede6e190ab892286
#
_entry.id   0d8fde2621022dc9ede6e190ab892286
#
_cell.length_a   1.000
_cell.length_b   1.000
_cell.length_c   1.000
_cell.angle_alpha   90.00
_cell.angle_beta   90.00
_cell.angle_gamma   90.00
#
_symmetry.space_group_name_H-M   'P 1'
#
loop_
_entity.id
_entity.type
_entity.pdbx_description
1 polymer ?
#
loop_
_entity_poly.entity_id
_entity_poly.type
_entity_poly.pdbx_seq_one_letter_code
_entity_poly.pdbx_strand_id
1 'polypeptide(L)'
;MFTPSDLAQLQARGISEEKALKQLQSFATGFPELDIVSAASVGNGVLNPTEDEIDAYVKAWQDYLDEGHTVLKFVPASGAASRMFKDLFEYLETGEKTKFIEKFLCEKEHFAFAPQLAGLDEQAAVSHLLKDMNYGNLPKGLLLFHSYEDGARTPALEHLVEGAMYAASKGEVNIHFTVSHEHLPLFQAHLAENKATYEEKLGVKFHISYSEQKPSTDTLAANPDGTPFRTTDGKLLFRPGGHGALIENLNEQSADVIFIKNIDNVVPDRLKGDTIRYKQLLAGVLVAEQKKVFEKLQDPNLAPEEKAKLQRPLRVCGVVKNTGEPGGGPFLVREEDGTISCQILESSQISDPALMQQATHFNPVDLVCATRDSDGKPYYLPDFVDEKTGFISHKSKDGKELLALELPGLWNGAMSRWNTIFVEVPISTFNPVKTVNDLLRLEHQ
;
A
#
# COMPACT_ATOMS: atom_id res chain seq x y z
N MET A 1 31.60 -12.54 -9.45
CA MET A 1 31.82 -13.46 -8.30
C MET A 1 32.01 -12.58 -7.07
N PHE A 2 31.30 -12.91 -5.97
CA PHE A 2 31.40 -12.16 -4.73
C PHE A 2 32.71 -12.42 -4.00
N THR A 3 33.27 -11.37 -3.41
CA THR A 3 34.44 -11.49 -2.52
C THR A 3 34.01 -11.94 -1.12
N PRO A 4 34.94 -12.42 -0.25
CA PRO A 4 34.59 -12.73 1.15
C PRO A 4 33.96 -11.55 1.90
N SER A 5 34.37 -10.30 1.59
CA SER A 5 33.75 -9.09 2.15
C SER A 5 32.31 -8.89 1.66
N ASP A 6 32.01 -9.21 0.40
CA ASP A 6 30.66 -9.13 -0.13
C ASP A 6 29.74 -10.16 0.54
N LEU A 7 30.21 -11.39 0.71
CA LEU A 7 29.47 -12.44 1.39
C LEU A 7 29.15 -12.08 2.84
N ALA A 8 30.10 -11.43 3.54
CA ALA A 8 29.84 -10.91 4.88
C ALA A 8 28.76 -9.81 4.90
N GLN A 9 28.74 -8.91 3.90
CA GLN A 9 27.70 -7.88 3.77
C GLN A 9 26.33 -8.48 3.47
N LEU A 10 26.25 -9.50 2.61
CA LEU A 10 25.01 -10.25 2.32
C LEU A 10 24.49 -10.94 3.58
N GLN A 11 25.38 -11.66 4.27
CA GLN A 11 25.03 -12.38 5.51
C GLN A 11 24.51 -11.43 6.60
N ALA A 12 25.15 -10.27 6.77
CA ALA A 12 24.73 -9.25 7.74
C ALA A 12 23.30 -8.72 7.48
N ARG A 13 22.82 -8.83 6.24
CA ARG A 13 21.45 -8.46 5.84
C ARG A 13 20.49 -9.64 5.79
N GLY A 14 20.95 -10.86 6.00
CA GLY A 14 20.13 -12.07 5.83
C GLY A 14 19.83 -12.41 4.36
N ILE A 15 20.67 -11.97 3.43
CA ILE A 15 20.56 -12.27 2.00
C ILE A 15 21.48 -13.43 1.67
N SER A 16 20.95 -14.51 1.10
CA SER A 16 21.77 -15.63 0.64
C SER A 16 22.56 -15.27 -0.64
N GLU A 17 23.71 -15.91 -0.85
CA GLU A 17 24.48 -15.75 -2.08
C GLU A 17 23.64 -16.14 -3.31
N GLU A 18 22.85 -17.20 -3.21
CA GLU A 18 21.93 -17.66 -4.27
C GLU A 18 20.93 -16.56 -4.66
N LYS A 19 20.27 -15.94 -3.66
CA LYS A 19 19.34 -14.82 -3.87
C LYS A 19 20.03 -13.63 -4.54
N ALA A 20 21.25 -13.30 -4.10
CA ALA A 20 22.03 -12.21 -4.66
C ALA A 20 22.44 -12.48 -6.13
N LEU A 21 22.87 -13.70 -6.44
CA LEU A 21 23.20 -14.11 -7.83
C LEU A 21 21.96 -14.07 -8.73
N LYS A 22 20.80 -14.53 -8.24
CA LYS A 22 19.52 -14.45 -8.96
C LYS A 22 19.15 -13.01 -9.29
N GLN A 23 19.32 -12.08 -8.33
CA GLN A 23 19.09 -10.66 -8.57
C GLN A 23 20.03 -10.11 -9.67
N LEU A 24 21.32 -10.44 -9.64
CA LEU A 24 22.26 -10.03 -10.69
C LEU A 24 21.90 -10.63 -12.04
N GLN A 25 21.46 -11.88 -12.07
CA GLN A 25 20.99 -12.50 -13.31
C GLN A 25 19.77 -11.76 -13.89
N SER A 26 18.86 -11.29 -13.07
CA SER A 26 17.67 -10.54 -13.52
C SER A 26 18.05 -9.25 -14.27
N PHE A 27 19.17 -8.59 -13.93
CA PHE A 27 19.67 -7.43 -14.69
C PHE A 27 20.12 -7.80 -16.11
N ALA A 28 20.62 -9.00 -16.31
CA ALA A 28 21.08 -9.47 -17.62
C ALA A 28 19.93 -10.02 -18.49
N THR A 29 18.95 -10.68 -17.88
CA THR A 29 17.85 -11.34 -18.61
C THR A 29 16.60 -10.47 -18.74
N GLY A 30 16.43 -9.47 -17.88
CA GLY A 30 15.16 -8.77 -17.74
C GLY A 30 14.07 -9.66 -17.13
N PHE A 31 12.84 -9.20 -17.24
CA PHE A 31 11.63 -9.92 -16.84
C PHE A 31 10.79 -10.25 -18.09
N PRO A 32 10.14 -11.42 -18.13
CA PRO A 32 9.30 -11.81 -19.24
C PRO A 32 8.05 -10.92 -19.30
N GLU A 33 7.50 -10.78 -20.50
CA GLU A 33 6.19 -10.16 -20.68
C GLU A 33 5.09 -11.08 -20.14
N LEU A 34 4.05 -10.46 -19.59
CA LEU A 34 2.87 -11.17 -19.12
C LEU A 34 1.91 -11.43 -20.30
N ASP A 35 1.25 -12.58 -20.32
CA ASP A 35 0.18 -12.89 -21.29
C ASP A 35 -1.13 -12.22 -20.85
N ILE A 36 -1.26 -10.91 -21.15
CA ILE A 36 -2.42 -10.11 -20.75
C ILE A 36 -3.54 -10.35 -21.75
N VAL A 37 -4.63 -10.95 -21.29
CA VAL A 37 -5.81 -11.26 -22.12
C VAL A 37 -6.63 -9.99 -22.41
N SER A 38 -6.91 -9.19 -21.39
CA SER A 38 -7.64 -7.91 -21.49
C SER A 38 -7.54 -7.10 -20.20
N ALA A 39 -7.91 -5.83 -20.27
CA ALA A 39 -8.28 -5.08 -19.08
C ALA A 39 -9.55 -5.69 -18.46
N ALA A 40 -9.61 -5.74 -17.11
CA ALA A 40 -10.82 -6.13 -16.41
C ALA A 40 -11.83 -4.95 -16.41
N SER A 41 -13.10 -5.26 -16.54
CA SER A 41 -14.19 -4.28 -16.55
C SER A 41 -15.43 -4.88 -15.90
N VAL A 42 -16.45 -4.05 -15.62
CA VAL A 42 -17.74 -4.54 -15.12
C VAL A 42 -18.33 -5.57 -16.08
N GLY A 43 -18.69 -6.72 -15.55
CA GLY A 43 -19.15 -7.88 -16.33
C GLY A 43 -18.04 -8.71 -16.98
N ASN A 44 -16.77 -8.27 -16.88
CA ASN A 44 -15.59 -9.01 -17.33
C ASN A 44 -14.48 -8.90 -16.27
N GLY A 45 -14.63 -9.63 -15.16
CA GLY A 45 -13.65 -9.70 -14.07
C GLY A 45 -13.86 -8.68 -12.93
N VAL A 46 -14.72 -7.68 -13.09
CA VAL A 46 -15.09 -6.71 -12.05
C VAL A 46 -16.55 -6.89 -11.67
N LEU A 47 -16.81 -7.09 -10.37
CA LEU A 47 -18.14 -7.10 -9.79
C LEU A 47 -18.62 -5.65 -9.58
N ASN A 48 -19.88 -5.40 -9.89
CA ASN A 48 -20.58 -4.15 -9.57
C ASN A 48 -21.90 -4.51 -8.90
N PRO A 49 -21.90 -4.76 -7.57
CA PRO A 49 -23.08 -5.19 -6.85
C PRO A 49 -24.17 -4.12 -6.85
N THR A 50 -25.43 -4.56 -6.89
CA THR A 50 -26.60 -3.69 -6.66
C THR A 50 -26.65 -3.25 -5.20
N GLU A 51 -27.47 -2.24 -4.91
CA GLU A 51 -27.64 -1.75 -3.51
C GLU A 51 -28.10 -2.86 -2.55
N ASP A 52 -29.03 -3.73 -2.97
CA ASP A 52 -29.49 -4.86 -2.17
C ASP A 52 -28.38 -5.88 -1.91
N GLU A 53 -27.52 -6.14 -2.91
CA GLU A 53 -26.37 -7.01 -2.76
C GLU A 53 -25.30 -6.38 -1.85
N ILE A 54 -25.07 -5.06 -1.95
CA ILE A 54 -24.18 -4.34 -1.05
C ILE A 54 -24.66 -4.50 0.40
N ASP A 55 -25.93 -4.29 0.66
CA ASP A 55 -26.51 -4.43 2.00
C ASP A 55 -26.40 -5.87 2.53
N ALA A 56 -26.56 -6.86 1.66
CA ALA A 56 -26.36 -8.27 2.02
C ALA A 56 -24.90 -8.59 2.38
N TYR A 57 -23.93 -8.05 1.61
CA TYR A 57 -22.52 -8.23 1.92
C TYR A 57 -22.09 -7.47 3.19
N VAL A 58 -22.58 -6.24 3.38
CA VAL A 58 -22.35 -5.47 4.62
C VAL A 58 -22.87 -6.24 5.83
N LYS A 59 -24.07 -6.85 5.71
CA LYS A 59 -24.61 -7.72 6.76
C LYS A 59 -23.73 -8.94 7.00
N ALA A 60 -23.27 -9.62 5.96
CA ALA A 60 -22.39 -10.79 6.10
C ALA A 60 -21.10 -10.42 6.84
N TRP A 61 -20.54 -9.24 6.59
CA TRP A 61 -19.40 -8.72 7.33
C TRP A 61 -19.73 -8.48 8.80
N GLN A 62 -20.88 -7.87 9.09
CA GLN A 62 -21.30 -7.62 10.47
C GLN A 62 -21.50 -8.94 11.24
N ASP A 63 -22.17 -9.91 10.62
CA ASP A 63 -22.37 -11.24 11.21
C ASP A 63 -21.02 -11.92 11.53
N TYR A 64 -20.02 -11.79 10.62
CA TYR A 64 -18.66 -12.30 10.82
C TYR A 64 -17.94 -11.64 12.00
N LEU A 65 -18.09 -10.31 12.18
CA LEU A 65 -17.55 -9.60 13.34
C LEU A 65 -18.19 -10.06 14.65
N ASP A 66 -19.50 -10.30 14.62
CA ASP A 66 -20.29 -10.76 15.79
C ASP A 66 -19.89 -12.20 16.22
N GLU A 67 -19.37 -13.03 15.30
CA GLU A 67 -18.77 -14.32 15.60
C GLU A 67 -17.43 -14.18 16.34
N GLY A 68 -16.78 -13.02 16.27
CA GLY A 68 -15.57 -12.65 17.03
C GLY A 68 -14.28 -13.07 16.37
N HIS A 69 -14.26 -13.09 15.05
CA HIS A 69 -13.06 -13.26 14.26
C HIS A 69 -12.05 -12.12 14.46
N THR A 70 -10.79 -12.43 14.29
CA THR A 70 -9.71 -11.42 14.40
C THR A 70 -9.57 -10.63 13.12
N VAL A 71 -9.60 -9.30 13.26
CA VAL A 71 -9.45 -8.36 12.14
C VAL A 71 -8.25 -7.46 12.37
N LEU A 72 -7.48 -7.23 11.32
CA LEU A 72 -6.30 -6.35 11.34
C LEU A 72 -6.43 -5.31 10.23
N LYS A 73 -6.04 -4.09 10.54
CA LYS A 73 -5.79 -3.04 9.55
C LYS A 73 -4.29 -2.90 9.35
N PHE A 74 -3.79 -3.26 8.17
CA PHE A 74 -2.38 -3.17 7.78
C PHE A 74 -2.17 -1.89 6.96
N VAL A 75 -1.34 -0.98 7.47
CA VAL A 75 -1.16 0.36 6.89
C VAL A 75 0.31 0.58 6.52
N PRO A 76 0.65 0.49 5.22
CA PRO A 76 1.95 0.94 4.75
C PRO A 76 2.15 2.43 5.02
N ALA A 77 3.15 2.80 5.84
CA ALA A 77 3.36 4.15 6.35
C ALA A 77 4.82 4.63 6.32
N SER A 78 5.72 3.89 5.65
CA SER A 78 7.16 4.21 5.59
C SER A 78 7.52 5.39 4.66
N GLY A 79 6.56 5.89 3.87
CA GLY A 79 6.82 6.97 2.91
C GLY A 79 7.14 8.31 3.57
N ALA A 80 8.34 8.85 3.31
CA ALA A 80 8.70 10.21 3.71
C ALA A 80 7.88 11.26 2.95
N ALA A 81 7.59 12.39 3.61
CA ALA A 81 6.84 13.48 3.00
C ALA A 81 7.68 14.40 2.10
N SER A 82 8.98 14.18 1.97
CA SER A 82 9.88 15.05 1.19
C SER A 82 9.39 15.33 -0.24
N ARG A 83 8.81 14.34 -0.91
CA ARG A 83 8.24 14.53 -2.25
C ARG A 83 6.99 15.42 -2.25
N MET A 84 6.22 15.39 -1.16
CA MET A 84 5.01 16.20 -1.00
C MET A 84 5.33 17.70 -0.96
N PHE A 85 6.52 18.04 -0.46
CA PHE A 85 6.98 19.43 -0.28
C PHE A 85 8.05 19.87 -1.30
N LYS A 86 8.27 19.12 -2.37
CA LYS A 86 9.33 19.39 -3.34
C LYS A 86 9.29 20.86 -3.85
N ASP A 87 8.12 21.32 -4.28
CA ASP A 87 7.96 22.67 -4.81
C ASP A 87 8.25 23.77 -3.76
N LEU A 88 7.94 23.51 -2.48
CA LEU A 88 8.25 24.43 -1.39
C LEU A 88 9.76 24.50 -1.11
N PHE A 89 10.50 23.40 -1.22
CA PHE A 89 11.95 23.39 -1.14
C PHE A 89 12.56 24.20 -2.29
N GLU A 90 12.10 23.99 -3.53
CA GLU A 90 12.55 24.75 -4.69
C GLU A 90 12.28 26.25 -4.53
N TYR A 91 11.11 26.63 -3.98
CA TYR A 91 10.80 28.02 -3.67
C TYR A 91 11.76 28.64 -2.65
N LEU A 92 12.16 27.92 -1.60
CA LEU A 92 13.13 28.43 -0.64
C LEU A 92 14.53 28.66 -1.24
N GLU A 93 14.91 27.86 -2.25
CA GLU A 93 16.20 27.96 -2.92
C GLU A 93 16.22 29.05 -3.98
N THR A 94 15.15 29.14 -4.77
CA THR A 94 15.12 30.00 -5.97
C THR A 94 14.37 31.31 -5.77
N GLY A 95 13.41 31.36 -4.84
CA GLY A 95 12.47 32.44 -4.67
C GLY A 95 11.38 32.54 -5.76
N GLU A 96 11.33 31.53 -6.68
CA GLU A 96 10.39 31.55 -7.79
C GLU A 96 8.96 31.17 -7.31
N LYS A 97 8.00 32.06 -7.58
CA LYS A 97 6.58 31.84 -7.30
C LYS A 97 5.89 31.19 -8.49
N THR A 98 5.93 29.88 -8.56
CA THR A 98 5.12 29.11 -9.51
C THR A 98 3.63 29.18 -9.13
N LYS A 99 2.72 28.80 -10.03
CA LYS A 99 1.26 28.71 -9.73
C LYS A 99 0.97 27.82 -8.53
N PHE A 100 1.79 26.77 -8.32
CA PHE A 100 1.67 25.89 -7.17
C PHE A 100 1.97 26.65 -5.87
N ILE A 101 3.05 27.41 -5.84
CA ILE A 101 3.47 28.24 -4.70
C ILE A 101 2.47 29.36 -4.44
N GLU A 102 2.01 30.04 -5.49
CA GLU A 102 0.97 31.07 -5.35
C GLU A 102 -0.29 30.51 -4.69
N LYS A 103 -0.76 29.34 -5.13
CA LYS A 103 -1.91 28.67 -4.52
C LYS A 103 -1.66 28.33 -3.06
N PHE A 104 -0.51 27.73 -2.73
CA PHE A 104 -0.14 27.42 -1.34
C PHE A 104 -0.18 28.66 -0.44
N LEU A 105 0.43 29.75 -0.88
CA LEU A 105 0.54 30.97 -0.11
C LEU A 105 -0.81 31.71 0.05
N CYS A 106 -1.61 31.74 -1.01
CA CYS A 106 -2.93 32.39 -0.98
C CYS A 106 -3.94 31.64 -0.11
N GLU A 107 -3.86 30.31 -0.09
CA GLU A 107 -4.82 29.45 0.60
C GLU A 107 -4.24 28.82 1.88
N LYS A 108 -3.10 29.31 2.38
CA LYS A 108 -2.38 28.74 3.53
C LYS A 108 -3.23 28.64 4.81
N GLU A 109 -4.26 29.46 4.94
CA GLU A 109 -5.15 29.48 6.10
C GLU A 109 -6.12 28.31 6.14
N HIS A 110 -6.25 27.57 5.04
CA HIS A 110 -7.11 26.39 4.93
C HIS A 110 -6.40 25.07 5.34
N PHE A 111 -5.10 25.09 5.54
CA PHE A 111 -4.39 23.90 6.02
C PHE A 111 -4.63 23.63 7.50
N ALA A 112 -4.68 22.37 7.90
CA ALA A 112 -4.80 21.96 9.30
C ALA A 112 -3.64 22.45 10.19
N PHE A 113 -2.51 22.80 9.60
CA PHE A 113 -1.33 23.39 10.25
C PHE A 113 -1.26 24.91 10.12
N ALA A 114 -2.30 25.58 9.61
CA ALA A 114 -2.33 27.04 9.45
C ALA A 114 -2.08 27.82 10.74
N PRO A 115 -2.59 27.41 11.91
CA PRO A 115 -2.32 28.14 13.16
C PRO A 115 -0.84 28.31 13.48
N GLN A 116 0.00 27.32 13.09
CA GLN A 116 1.45 27.38 13.30
C GLN A 116 2.17 28.36 12.35
N LEU A 117 1.53 28.74 11.24
CA LEU A 117 2.05 29.67 10.25
C LEU A 117 1.54 31.12 10.43
N ALA A 118 0.66 31.32 11.41
CA ALA A 118 0.03 32.62 11.63
C ALA A 118 1.05 33.73 11.94
N GLY A 119 0.89 34.90 11.29
CA GLY A 119 1.75 36.06 11.49
C GLY A 119 3.12 35.98 10.81
N LEU A 120 3.45 34.91 10.12
CA LEU A 120 4.69 34.77 9.35
C LEU A 120 4.50 35.30 7.93
N ASP A 121 5.52 35.99 7.40
CA ASP A 121 5.57 36.31 5.98
C ASP A 121 5.69 35.02 5.13
N GLU A 122 5.57 35.18 3.82
CA GLU A 122 5.51 34.01 2.89
C GLU A 122 6.74 33.10 2.99
N GLN A 123 7.95 33.68 2.96
CA GLN A 123 9.19 32.91 3.00
C GLN A 123 9.44 32.34 4.39
N ALA A 124 9.14 33.08 5.44
CA ALA A 124 9.24 32.63 6.81
C ALA A 124 8.24 31.46 7.08
N ALA A 125 7.01 31.56 6.57
CA ALA A 125 6.01 30.50 6.73
C ALA A 125 6.47 29.18 6.08
N VAL A 126 6.99 29.21 4.85
CA VAL A 126 7.52 28.03 4.18
C VAL A 126 8.76 27.47 4.89
N SER A 127 9.68 28.36 5.32
CA SER A 127 10.87 27.94 6.08
C SER A 127 10.49 27.30 7.41
N HIS A 128 9.56 27.90 8.15
CA HIS A 128 9.05 27.38 9.41
C HIS A 128 8.42 25.99 9.25
N LEU A 129 7.53 25.84 8.26
CA LEU A 129 6.89 24.54 7.95
C LEU A 129 7.91 23.45 7.67
N LEU A 130 8.88 23.73 6.79
CA LEU A 130 9.82 22.69 6.33
C LEU A 130 10.91 22.36 7.35
N LYS A 131 11.42 23.39 8.07
CA LYS A 131 12.60 23.25 8.94
C LYS A 131 12.24 23.16 10.42
N ASP A 132 11.49 24.13 10.95
CA ASP A 132 11.21 24.20 12.38
C ASP A 132 10.15 23.18 12.80
N MET A 133 9.07 23.05 12.01
CA MET A 133 8.08 21.97 12.16
C MET A 133 8.56 20.63 11.59
N ASN A 134 9.71 20.63 10.90
CA ASN A 134 10.35 19.45 10.31
C ASN A 134 9.49 18.67 9.31
N TYR A 135 8.47 19.29 8.71
CA TYR A 135 7.55 18.62 7.77
C TYR A 135 8.26 18.06 6.55
N GLY A 136 9.39 18.65 6.15
CA GLY A 136 10.20 18.14 5.04
C GLY A 136 10.80 16.75 5.27
N ASN A 137 10.97 16.32 6.54
CA ASN A 137 11.59 15.05 6.90
C ASN A 137 10.63 14.09 7.63
N LEU A 138 9.48 14.57 8.10
CA LEU A 138 8.50 13.70 8.76
C LEU A 138 7.85 12.73 7.77
N PRO A 139 7.37 11.57 8.21
CA PRO A 139 6.55 10.69 7.40
C PRO A 139 5.16 11.30 7.24
N LYS A 140 4.50 11.05 6.09
CA LYS A 140 3.15 11.54 5.82
C LYS A 140 2.14 11.25 6.94
N GLY A 141 2.28 10.10 7.58
CA GLY A 141 1.37 9.67 8.65
C GLY A 141 1.33 10.57 9.88
N LEU A 142 2.32 11.44 10.05
CA LEU A 142 2.44 12.34 11.20
C LEU A 142 2.20 13.82 10.89
N LEU A 143 1.88 14.17 9.63
CA LEU A 143 1.52 15.52 9.24
C LEU A 143 0.05 15.81 9.57
N LEU A 144 -0.27 17.06 9.89
CA LEU A 144 -1.66 17.44 10.10
C LEU A 144 -2.40 17.53 8.75
N PHE A 145 -3.39 16.68 8.55
CA PHE A 145 -4.17 16.63 7.31
C PHE A 145 -5.52 17.33 7.43
N HIS A 146 -6.27 17.07 8.49
CA HIS A 146 -7.65 17.53 8.63
C HIS A 146 -7.86 18.34 9.91
N SER A 147 -8.65 19.41 9.81
CA SER A 147 -9.04 20.24 10.94
C SER A 147 -10.41 19.83 11.48
N TYR A 148 -10.55 19.89 12.81
CA TYR A 148 -11.80 19.62 13.53
C TYR A 148 -11.98 20.69 14.63
N GLU A 149 -13.16 20.78 15.20
CA GLU A 149 -13.44 21.71 16.29
C GLU A 149 -12.58 21.45 17.54
N ASP A 150 -12.24 20.18 17.76
CA ASP A 150 -11.44 19.70 18.90
C ASP A 150 -9.94 19.56 18.59
N GLY A 151 -9.49 20.05 17.44
CA GLY A 151 -8.08 20.02 17.03
C GLY A 151 -7.86 19.61 15.58
N ALA A 152 -6.67 19.10 15.29
CA ALA A 152 -6.34 18.59 13.96
C ALA A 152 -5.88 17.13 14.04
N ARG A 153 -6.12 16.36 12.98
CA ARG A 153 -5.73 14.95 12.91
C ARG A 153 -4.66 14.70 11.86
N THR A 154 -3.77 13.80 12.21
CA THR A 154 -2.82 13.19 11.28
C THR A 154 -3.45 11.99 10.59
N PRO A 155 -2.91 11.55 9.43
CA PRO A 155 -3.34 10.31 8.80
C PRO A 155 -3.30 9.09 9.73
N ALA A 156 -2.31 9.00 10.61
CA ALA A 156 -2.25 7.91 11.59
C ALA A 156 -3.47 7.90 12.51
N LEU A 157 -3.93 9.06 12.98
CA LEU A 157 -5.14 9.18 13.80
C LEU A 157 -6.41 8.92 12.98
N GLU A 158 -6.45 9.37 11.71
CA GLU A 158 -7.58 9.04 10.82
C GLU A 158 -7.71 7.52 10.62
N HIS A 159 -6.58 6.80 10.54
CA HIS A 159 -6.60 5.34 10.48
C HIS A 159 -7.09 4.67 11.77
N LEU A 160 -6.92 5.29 12.96
CA LEU A 160 -7.56 4.81 14.19
C LEU A 160 -9.09 4.93 14.08
N VAL A 161 -9.56 6.11 13.68
CA VAL A 161 -11.01 6.38 13.51
C VAL A 161 -11.63 5.41 12.51
N GLU A 162 -11.05 5.27 11.32
CA GLU A 162 -11.51 4.31 10.32
C GLU A 162 -11.49 2.86 10.84
N GLY A 163 -10.45 2.45 11.56
CA GLY A 163 -10.34 1.11 12.15
C GLY A 163 -11.50 0.80 13.09
N ALA A 164 -11.88 1.76 13.94
CA ALA A 164 -13.01 1.61 14.83
C ALA A 164 -14.36 1.49 14.09
N MET A 165 -14.47 2.09 12.90
CA MET A 165 -15.74 2.15 12.15
C MET A 165 -16.03 0.90 11.33
N TYR A 166 -15.02 0.16 10.83
CA TYR A 166 -15.26 -1.01 9.98
C TYR A 166 -14.46 -2.27 10.34
N ALA A 167 -13.47 -2.16 11.22
CA ALA A 167 -12.56 -3.26 11.57
C ALA A 167 -12.57 -3.61 13.07
N ALA A 168 -13.51 -3.07 13.85
CA ALA A 168 -13.68 -3.41 15.25
C ALA A 168 -14.40 -4.76 15.39
N SER A 169 -13.77 -5.73 16.07
CA SER A 169 -14.36 -7.02 16.43
C SER A 169 -14.44 -7.12 17.95
N LYS A 170 -15.65 -7.27 18.49
CA LYS A 170 -15.91 -7.31 19.94
C LYS A 170 -15.31 -6.15 20.73
N GLY A 171 -15.30 -4.94 20.13
CA GLY A 171 -14.72 -3.75 20.75
C GLY A 171 -13.20 -3.67 20.68
N GLU A 172 -12.53 -4.61 20.04
CA GLU A 172 -11.07 -4.63 19.83
C GLU A 172 -10.74 -4.20 18.40
N VAL A 173 -9.75 -3.34 18.23
CA VAL A 173 -9.26 -2.84 16.94
C VAL A 173 -7.76 -3.09 16.83
N ASN A 174 -7.32 -3.93 15.90
CA ASN A 174 -5.91 -4.17 15.66
C ASN A 174 -5.46 -3.36 14.45
N ILE A 175 -4.38 -2.59 14.61
CA ILE A 175 -3.77 -1.79 13.53
C ILE A 175 -2.26 -2.04 13.53
N HIS A 176 -1.73 -2.34 12.35
CA HIS A 176 -0.32 -2.53 12.11
C HIS A 176 0.20 -1.48 11.13
N PHE A 177 1.21 -0.72 11.54
CA PHE A 177 1.89 0.25 10.68
C PHE A 177 3.25 -0.29 10.26
N THR A 178 3.54 -0.28 8.96
CA THR A 178 4.91 -0.47 8.49
C THR A 178 5.58 0.89 8.36
N VAL A 179 6.65 1.10 9.09
CA VAL A 179 7.35 2.40 9.21
C VAL A 179 8.83 2.26 8.89
N SER A 180 9.50 3.35 8.58
CA SER A 180 10.96 3.34 8.51
C SER A 180 11.58 3.40 9.91
N HIS A 181 12.79 2.86 10.06
CA HIS A 181 13.51 2.81 11.32
C HIS A 181 13.64 4.19 11.99
N GLU A 182 13.97 5.20 11.21
CA GLU A 182 14.14 6.58 11.69
C GLU A 182 12.84 7.21 12.22
N HIS A 183 11.67 6.78 11.70
CA HIS A 183 10.37 7.34 12.06
C HIS A 183 9.61 6.53 13.11
N LEU A 184 10.05 5.30 13.41
CA LEU A 184 9.38 4.42 14.37
C LEU A 184 9.18 5.08 15.75
N PRO A 185 10.19 5.71 16.38
CA PRO A 185 9.99 6.36 17.68
C PRO A 185 8.94 7.48 17.64
N LEU A 186 8.86 8.22 16.53
CA LEU A 186 7.91 9.31 16.36
C LEU A 186 6.48 8.78 16.23
N PHE A 187 6.26 7.72 15.46
CA PHE A 187 4.96 7.05 15.38
C PHE A 187 4.51 6.51 16.72
N GLN A 188 5.41 5.84 17.44
CA GLN A 188 5.12 5.28 18.77
C GLN A 188 4.72 6.36 19.76
N ALA A 189 5.48 7.46 19.83
CA ALA A 189 5.18 8.57 20.74
C ALA A 189 3.82 9.22 20.38
N HIS A 190 3.60 9.54 19.12
CA HIS A 190 2.37 10.20 18.66
C HIS A 190 1.12 9.36 18.93
N LEU A 191 1.16 8.07 18.64
CA LEU A 191 0.02 7.19 18.86
C LEU A 191 -0.18 6.86 20.35
N ALA A 192 0.89 6.72 21.14
CA ALA A 192 0.78 6.51 22.58
C ALA A 192 0.13 7.71 23.29
N GLU A 193 0.47 8.93 22.89
CA GLU A 193 -0.12 10.17 23.43
C GLU A 193 -1.62 10.27 23.17
N ASN A 194 -2.07 9.85 21.99
CA ASN A 194 -3.45 10.03 21.55
C ASN A 194 -4.36 8.84 21.81
N LYS A 195 -3.80 7.62 21.98
CA LYS A 195 -4.53 6.37 22.05
C LYS A 195 -5.69 6.39 23.06
N ALA A 196 -5.44 6.79 24.29
CA ALA A 196 -6.46 6.77 25.35
C ALA A 196 -7.66 7.67 25.02
N THR A 197 -7.41 8.86 24.46
CA THR A 197 -8.46 9.78 24.03
C THR A 197 -9.35 9.17 22.92
N TYR A 198 -8.73 8.50 21.96
CA TYR A 198 -9.49 7.86 20.87
C TYR A 198 -10.19 6.58 21.33
N GLU A 199 -9.64 5.81 22.26
CA GLU A 199 -10.33 4.68 22.89
C GLU A 199 -11.61 5.14 23.63
N GLU A 200 -11.51 6.22 24.38
CA GLU A 200 -12.68 6.81 25.08
C GLU A 200 -13.72 7.35 24.09
N LYS A 201 -13.29 8.14 23.09
CA LYS A 201 -14.21 8.74 22.10
C LYS A 201 -14.94 7.71 21.26
N LEU A 202 -14.27 6.62 20.90
CA LEU A 202 -14.79 5.63 19.95
C LEU A 202 -15.37 4.38 20.64
N GLY A 203 -15.18 4.24 21.94
CA GLY A 203 -15.68 3.11 22.71
C GLY A 203 -15.03 1.77 22.37
N VAL A 204 -13.77 1.78 21.94
CA VAL A 204 -13.01 0.60 21.53
C VAL A 204 -11.67 0.53 22.24
N LYS A 205 -10.99 -0.62 22.13
CA LYS A 205 -9.61 -0.83 22.54
C LYS A 205 -8.71 -0.95 21.32
N PHE A 206 -7.64 -0.16 21.25
CA PHE A 206 -6.65 -0.25 20.16
C PHE A 206 -5.45 -1.11 20.53
N HIS A 207 -5.11 -2.06 19.67
CA HIS A 207 -3.87 -2.81 19.66
C HIS A 207 -3.03 -2.35 18.47
N ILE A 208 -2.04 -1.52 18.74
CA ILE A 208 -1.20 -0.92 17.70
C ILE A 208 0.14 -1.63 17.68
N SER A 209 0.52 -2.13 16.53
CA SER A 209 1.80 -2.79 16.29
C SER A 209 2.56 -2.14 15.13
N TYR A 210 3.86 -2.37 15.08
CA TYR A 210 4.75 -1.77 14.09
C TYR A 210 5.71 -2.79 13.55
N SER A 211 6.10 -2.63 12.30
CA SER A 211 7.25 -3.33 11.73
C SER A 211 8.02 -2.42 10.78
N GLU A 212 9.26 -2.77 10.54
CA GLU A 212 10.14 -2.13 9.57
C GLU A 212 10.33 -3.07 8.38
N GLN A 213 10.59 -2.50 7.19
CA GLN A 213 11.01 -3.32 6.06
C GLN A 213 12.29 -4.07 6.41
N LYS A 214 12.31 -5.37 6.16
CA LYS A 214 13.43 -6.22 6.54
C LYS A 214 14.65 -5.98 5.62
N PRO A 215 15.87 -5.86 6.16
CA PRO A 215 17.09 -5.75 5.37
C PRO A 215 17.30 -6.94 4.41
N SER A 216 16.75 -8.12 4.73
CA SER A 216 16.79 -9.31 3.87
C SER A 216 15.98 -9.17 2.58
N THR A 217 15.13 -8.14 2.49
CA THR A 217 14.36 -7.81 1.29
C THR A 217 15.03 -6.75 0.41
N ASP A 218 16.16 -6.18 0.85
CA ASP A 218 16.95 -5.27 0.05
C ASP A 218 17.45 -5.97 -1.22
N THR A 219 17.59 -5.17 -2.28
CA THR A 219 18.08 -5.64 -3.57
C THR A 219 19.45 -5.05 -3.85
N LEU A 220 20.30 -5.81 -4.56
CA LEU A 220 21.57 -5.30 -5.06
C LEU A 220 21.33 -4.28 -6.17
N ALA A 221 22.10 -3.20 -6.17
CA ALA A 221 22.24 -2.37 -7.35
C ALA A 221 23.33 -2.96 -8.29
N ALA A 222 23.14 -2.76 -9.59
CA ALA A 222 24.10 -3.20 -10.59
C ALA A 222 24.60 -2.01 -11.45
N ASN A 223 25.76 -2.16 -12.02
CA ASN A 223 26.23 -1.31 -13.11
C ASN A 223 25.44 -1.62 -14.40
N PRO A 224 25.48 -0.75 -15.42
CA PRO A 224 24.82 -1.02 -16.71
C PRO A 224 25.28 -2.33 -17.39
N ASP A 225 26.47 -2.82 -17.06
CA ASP A 225 27.02 -4.10 -17.55
C ASP A 225 26.55 -5.33 -16.76
N GLY A 226 25.68 -5.14 -15.75
CA GLY A 226 25.14 -6.21 -14.89
C GLY A 226 26.06 -6.62 -13.74
N THR A 227 27.25 -6.03 -13.59
CA THR A 227 28.12 -6.28 -12.44
C THR A 227 27.61 -5.56 -11.18
N PRO A 228 27.90 -6.06 -9.96
CA PRO A 228 27.47 -5.38 -8.73
C PRO A 228 27.98 -3.94 -8.66
N PHE A 229 27.07 -3.00 -8.39
CA PHE A 229 27.45 -1.60 -8.16
C PHE A 229 28.14 -1.46 -6.79
N ARG A 230 29.23 -0.72 -6.77
CA ARG A 230 30.02 -0.48 -5.55
C ARG A 230 30.06 0.98 -5.19
N THR A 231 29.92 1.23 -3.89
CA THR A 231 30.13 2.53 -3.29
C THR A 231 31.62 2.93 -3.35
N THR A 232 31.93 4.18 -3.06
CA THR A 232 33.30 4.71 -3.12
C THR A 232 34.29 3.99 -2.19
N ASP A 233 33.78 3.37 -1.09
CA ASP A 233 34.55 2.54 -0.16
C ASP A 233 34.61 1.05 -0.57
N GLY A 234 34.17 0.74 -1.80
CA GLY A 234 34.25 -0.60 -2.39
C GLY A 234 33.18 -1.60 -1.94
N LYS A 235 32.24 -1.18 -1.09
CA LYS A 235 31.15 -2.04 -0.62
C LYS A 235 30.04 -2.20 -1.67
N LEU A 236 29.28 -3.29 -1.56
CA LEU A 236 28.06 -3.47 -2.34
C LEU A 236 27.04 -2.38 -2.00
N LEU A 237 26.35 -1.86 -3.02
CA LEU A 237 25.22 -0.97 -2.81
C LEU A 237 23.93 -1.78 -2.75
N PHE A 238 23.23 -1.70 -1.63
CA PHE A 238 21.90 -2.25 -1.45
C PHE A 238 20.86 -1.15 -1.55
N ARG A 239 19.70 -1.51 -2.04
CA ARG A 239 18.55 -0.60 -2.15
C ARG A 239 17.30 -1.27 -1.57
N PRO A 240 16.38 -0.50 -0.98
CA PRO A 240 15.08 -1.05 -0.60
C PRO A 240 14.39 -1.70 -1.79
N GLY A 241 13.78 -2.87 -1.58
CA GLY A 241 13.08 -3.63 -2.62
C GLY A 241 11.73 -3.05 -3.04
N GLY A 242 11.38 -1.84 -2.61
CA GLY A 242 10.08 -1.22 -2.85
C GLY A 242 8.98 -1.80 -1.95
N HIS A 243 7.71 -1.49 -2.28
CA HIS A 243 6.60 -1.98 -1.46
C HIS A 243 6.36 -3.49 -1.55
N GLY A 244 6.95 -4.17 -2.55
CA GLY A 244 6.94 -5.65 -2.64
C GLY A 244 7.61 -6.34 -1.46
N ALA A 245 8.61 -5.68 -0.85
CA ALA A 245 9.25 -6.17 0.37
C ALA A 245 8.27 -6.37 1.55
N LEU A 246 7.16 -5.64 1.56
CA LEU A 246 6.16 -5.70 2.63
C LEU A 246 5.38 -7.01 2.68
N ILE A 247 5.52 -7.89 1.70
CA ILE A 247 4.93 -9.24 1.77
C ILE A 247 5.49 -10.02 2.98
N GLU A 248 6.75 -9.81 3.34
CA GLU A 248 7.36 -10.39 4.53
C GLU A 248 6.77 -9.83 5.83
N ASN A 249 6.45 -8.53 5.86
CA ASN A 249 5.79 -7.91 6.99
C ASN A 249 4.34 -8.39 7.14
N LEU A 250 3.63 -8.55 6.01
CA LEU A 250 2.27 -9.08 5.98
C LEU A 250 2.23 -10.55 6.40
N ASN A 251 3.22 -11.35 5.99
CA ASN A 251 3.35 -12.76 6.35
C ASN A 251 3.47 -13.00 7.86
N GLU A 252 3.97 -12.03 8.62
CA GLU A 252 4.09 -12.10 10.08
C GLU A 252 2.78 -11.73 10.82
N GLN A 253 1.76 -11.27 10.10
CA GLN A 253 0.51 -10.87 10.73
C GLN A 253 -0.38 -12.09 10.99
N SER A 254 -1.05 -12.05 12.15
CA SER A 254 -1.92 -13.13 12.58
C SER A 254 -3.35 -12.60 12.78
N ALA A 255 -4.12 -12.56 11.69
CA ALA A 255 -5.53 -12.22 11.72
C ALA A 255 -6.29 -13.08 10.71
N ASP A 256 -7.62 -13.22 10.90
CA ASP A 256 -8.47 -13.95 9.97
C ASP A 256 -8.76 -13.11 8.73
N VAL A 257 -8.93 -11.79 8.92
CA VAL A 257 -9.14 -10.81 7.85
C VAL A 257 -8.21 -9.62 8.04
N ILE A 258 -7.56 -9.20 6.95
CA ILE A 258 -6.61 -8.09 6.94
C ILE A 258 -7.04 -7.05 5.90
N PHE A 259 -7.35 -5.83 6.34
CA PHE A 259 -7.54 -4.67 5.47
C PHE A 259 -6.19 -4.03 5.15
N ILE A 260 -5.93 -3.72 3.88
CA ILE A 260 -4.73 -2.99 3.45
C ILE A 260 -5.16 -1.67 2.82
N LYS A 261 -4.61 -0.57 3.32
CA LYS A 261 -4.85 0.78 2.81
C LYS A 261 -3.64 1.66 3.08
N ASN A 262 -3.21 2.45 2.10
CA ASN A 262 -2.08 3.35 2.26
C ASN A 262 -2.37 4.46 3.28
N ILE A 263 -1.32 4.89 4.00
CA ILE A 263 -1.39 5.88 5.08
C ILE A 263 -2.02 7.20 4.63
N ASP A 264 -1.79 7.64 3.40
CA ASP A 264 -2.20 8.94 2.89
C ASP A 264 -3.59 8.97 2.21
N ASN A 265 -4.26 7.81 2.09
CA ASN A 265 -5.60 7.74 1.54
C ASN A 265 -6.65 7.81 2.66
N VAL A 266 -6.87 8.99 3.18
CA VAL A 266 -7.81 9.27 4.28
C VAL A 266 -8.65 10.51 3.97
N VAL A 267 -9.82 10.59 4.58
CA VAL A 267 -10.74 11.73 4.43
C VAL A 267 -11.23 12.20 5.81
N PRO A 268 -11.72 13.45 5.93
CA PRO A 268 -12.35 13.93 7.17
C PRO A 268 -13.66 13.16 7.47
N ASP A 269 -14.09 13.23 8.73
CA ASP A 269 -15.24 12.46 9.25
C ASP A 269 -16.50 12.61 8.41
N ARG A 270 -16.79 13.81 7.89
CA ARG A 270 -17.96 14.09 7.07
C ARG A 270 -18.03 13.29 5.76
N LEU A 271 -16.89 12.75 5.28
CA LEU A 271 -16.76 11.97 4.03
C LEU A 271 -16.50 10.49 4.26
N LYS A 272 -16.35 10.04 5.52
CA LYS A 272 -16.03 8.64 5.82
C LYS A 272 -17.16 7.65 5.49
N GLY A 273 -18.39 8.12 5.28
CA GLY A 273 -19.55 7.27 5.01
C GLY A 273 -19.29 6.26 3.88
N ASP A 274 -18.84 6.74 2.73
CA ASP A 274 -18.51 5.88 1.59
C ASP A 274 -17.34 4.94 1.90
N THR A 275 -16.28 5.46 2.53
CA THR A 275 -15.13 4.62 2.93
C THR A 275 -15.59 3.45 3.81
N ILE A 276 -16.42 3.69 4.80
CA ILE A 276 -16.92 2.66 5.72
C ILE A 276 -17.78 1.65 4.95
N ARG A 277 -18.79 2.12 4.21
CA ARG A 277 -19.72 1.27 3.47
C ARG A 277 -19.00 0.34 2.50
N TYR A 278 -18.09 0.90 1.70
CA TYR A 278 -17.37 0.11 0.70
C TYR A 278 -16.27 -0.77 1.29
N LYS A 279 -15.66 -0.41 2.41
CA LYS A 279 -14.78 -1.32 3.17
C LYS A 279 -15.55 -2.52 3.71
N GLN A 280 -16.74 -2.30 4.25
CA GLN A 280 -17.62 -3.37 4.71
C GLN A 280 -18.11 -4.25 3.55
N LEU A 281 -18.41 -3.66 2.38
CA LEU A 281 -18.71 -4.40 1.15
C LEU A 281 -17.56 -5.33 0.75
N LEU A 282 -16.33 -4.79 0.63
CA LEU A 282 -15.17 -5.60 0.24
C LEU A 282 -14.94 -6.77 1.20
N ALA A 283 -15.08 -6.52 2.51
CA ALA A 283 -14.94 -7.55 3.52
C ALA A 283 -16.10 -8.57 3.48
N GLY A 284 -17.32 -8.12 3.23
CA GLY A 284 -18.47 -9.01 3.07
C GLY A 284 -18.35 -9.93 1.86
N VAL A 285 -17.86 -9.40 0.73
CA VAL A 285 -17.52 -10.22 -0.45
C VAL A 285 -16.45 -11.24 -0.10
N LEU A 286 -15.37 -10.82 0.62
CA LEU A 286 -14.30 -11.72 1.03
C LEU A 286 -14.82 -12.91 1.85
N VAL A 287 -15.56 -12.64 2.92
CA VAL A 287 -16.02 -13.71 3.84
C VAL A 287 -17.05 -14.61 3.18
N ALA A 288 -17.90 -14.07 2.30
CA ALA A 288 -18.86 -14.86 1.53
C ALA A 288 -18.15 -15.81 0.54
N GLU A 289 -17.13 -15.32 -0.17
CA GLU A 289 -16.36 -16.14 -1.10
C GLU A 289 -15.47 -17.15 -0.37
N GLN A 290 -14.84 -16.77 0.73
CA GLN A 290 -14.06 -17.68 1.56
C GLN A 290 -14.91 -18.87 2.04
N LYS A 291 -16.14 -18.60 2.48
CA LYS A 291 -17.08 -19.66 2.88
C LYS A 291 -17.36 -20.64 1.74
N LYS A 292 -17.63 -20.14 0.53
CA LYS A 292 -17.84 -20.98 -0.67
C LYS A 292 -16.61 -21.83 -1.01
N VAL A 293 -15.42 -21.21 -0.92
CA VAL A 293 -14.15 -21.92 -1.15
C VAL A 293 -13.98 -23.04 -0.13
N PHE A 294 -14.22 -22.77 1.15
CA PHE A 294 -14.06 -23.78 2.21
C PHE A 294 -15.08 -24.92 2.09
N GLU A 295 -16.33 -24.62 1.75
CA GLU A 295 -17.36 -25.64 1.45
C GLU A 295 -16.94 -26.50 0.27
N LYS A 296 -16.42 -25.91 -0.81
CA LYS A 296 -15.98 -26.66 -2.00
C LYS A 296 -14.76 -27.54 -1.73
N LEU A 297 -13.84 -27.13 -0.87
CA LEU A 297 -12.67 -27.91 -0.46
C LEU A 297 -13.03 -29.18 0.31
N GLN A 298 -14.26 -29.28 0.85
CA GLN A 298 -14.75 -30.48 1.53
C GLN A 298 -15.30 -31.55 0.57
N ASP A 299 -15.45 -31.23 -0.74
CA ASP A 299 -15.88 -32.21 -1.74
C ASP A 299 -14.77 -33.26 -1.95
N PRO A 300 -15.03 -34.55 -1.63
CA PRO A 300 -14.05 -35.60 -1.80
C PRO A 300 -13.71 -35.89 -3.26
N ASN A 301 -14.54 -35.45 -4.21
CA ASN A 301 -14.35 -35.64 -5.65
C ASN A 301 -13.68 -34.46 -6.33
N LEU A 302 -13.27 -33.43 -5.59
CA LEU A 302 -12.61 -32.27 -6.15
C LEU A 302 -11.27 -32.66 -6.80
N ALA A 303 -11.08 -32.25 -8.07
CA ALA A 303 -9.85 -32.55 -8.80
C ALA A 303 -8.63 -31.91 -8.09
N PRO A 304 -7.47 -32.61 -8.06
CA PRO A 304 -6.27 -32.10 -7.35
C PRO A 304 -5.82 -30.73 -7.83
N GLU A 305 -5.90 -30.43 -9.13
CA GLU A 305 -5.52 -29.15 -9.71
C GLU A 305 -6.48 -28.04 -9.25
N GLU A 306 -7.78 -28.34 -9.19
CA GLU A 306 -8.78 -27.37 -8.70
C GLU A 306 -8.61 -27.14 -7.19
N LYS A 307 -8.35 -28.19 -6.42
CA LYS A 307 -8.05 -28.11 -4.99
C LYS A 307 -6.84 -27.20 -4.75
N ALA A 308 -5.76 -27.39 -5.49
CA ALA A 308 -4.55 -26.57 -5.37
C ALA A 308 -4.80 -25.08 -5.67
N LYS A 309 -5.71 -24.78 -6.60
CA LYS A 309 -6.11 -23.38 -6.91
C LYS A 309 -6.98 -22.76 -5.81
N LEU A 310 -7.85 -23.55 -5.19
CA LEU A 310 -8.66 -23.07 -4.08
C LEU A 310 -7.86 -22.90 -2.79
N GLN A 311 -6.81 -23.68 -2.58
CA GLN A 311 -5.89 -23.60 -1.44
C GLN A 311 -4.84 -22.51 -1.62
N ARG A 312 -5.29 -21.27 -1.78
CA ARG A 312 -4.47 -20.06 -1.92
C ARG A 312 -5.02 -18.95 -1.04
N PRO A 313 -4.21 -17.96 -0.65
CA PRO A 313 -4.74 -16.76 -0.04
C PRO A 313 -5.80 -16.12 -0.94
N LEU A 314 -6.79 -15.46 -0.32
CA LEU A 314 -7.88 -14.80 -1.01
C LEU A 314 -7.79 -13.29 -0.76
N ARG A 315 -8.02 -12.48 -1.80
CA ARG A 315 -8.16 -11.03 -1.66
C ARG A 315 -9.34 -10.50 -2.48
N VAL A 316 -9.94 -9.44 -1.96
CA VAL A 316 -10.91 -8.60 -2.67
C VAL A 316 -10.32 -7.21 -2.80
N CYS A 317 -10.22 -6.71 -4.02
CA CYS A 317 -9.64 -5.41 -4.32
C CYS A 317 -10.74 -4.46 -4.80
N GLY A 318 -10.89 -3.32 -4.15
CA GLY A 318 -11.65 -2.20 -4.67
C GLY A 318 -10.94 -1.63 -5.90
N VAL A 319 -11.68 -1.43 -6.98
CA VAL A 319 -11.20 -0.79 -8.21
C VAL A 319 -12.11 0.38 -8.56
N VAL A 320 -11.52 1.48 -9.00
CA VAL A 320 -12.23 2.73 -9.25
C VAL A 320 -12.24 3.03 -10.74
N LYS A 321 -13.33 3.59 -11.26
CA LYS A 321 -13.38 4.07 -12.65
C LYS A 321 -12.25 5.05 -12.93
N ASN A 322 -11.49 4.79 -13.99
CA ASN A 322 -10.36 5.62 -14.36
C ASN A 322 -10.86 6.92 -15.01
N THR A 323 -10.49 8.05 -14.44
CA THR A 323 -10.78 9.39 -14.95
C THR A 323 -9.50 10.14 -15.33
N GLY A 324 -8.37 9.43 -15.42
CA GLY A 324 -7.06 9.97 -15.81
C GLY A 324 -5.97 9.80 -14.74
N GLU A 325 -6.25 9.04 -13.67
CA GLU A 325 -5.27 8.74 -12.63
C GLU A 325 -4.15 7.86 -13.20
N PRO A 326 -2.88 8.20 -12.89
CA PRO A 326 -1.75 7.34 -13.22
C PRO A 326 -1.68 6.17 -12.22
N GLY A 327 -1.25 5.03 -12.68
CA GLY A 327 -0.98 3.88 -11.82
C GLY A 327 -1.41 2.55 -12.43
N GLY A 328 -1.37 1.52 -11.61
CA GLY A 328 -1.78 0.18 -11.99
C GLY A 328 -3.31 0.01 -12.03
N GLY A 329 -3.74 -1.03 -12.70
CA GLY A 329 -5.16 -1.37 -12.86
C GLY A 329 -5.43 -2.86 -12.83
N PRO A 330 -6.72 -3.23 -12.85
CA PRO A 330 -7.15 -4.62 -12.89
C PRO A 330 -7.07 -5.16 -14.32
N PHE A 331 -6.45 -6.33 -14.48
CA PHE A 331 -6.31 -7.04 -15.75
C PHE A 331 -6.64 -8.52 -15.60
N LEU A 332 -6.97 -9.16 -16.71
CA LEU A 332 -7.09 -10.60 -16.84
C LEU A 332 -5.82 -11.13 -17.50
N VAL A 333 -5.11 -12.02 -16.81
CA VAL A 333 -3.83 -12.57 -17.24
C VAL A 333 -3.95 -14.06 -17.41
N ARG A 334 -3.36 -14.60 -18.47
CA ARG A 334 -3.28 -16.04 -18.71
C ARG A 334 -2.09 -16.60 -17.96
N GLU A 335 -2.37 -17.59 -17.10
CA GLU A 335 -1.36 -18.33 -16.35
C GLU A 335 -0.67 -19.38 -17.23
N GLU A 336 0.46 -19.90 -16.76
CA GLU A 336 1.22 -20.97 -17.47
C GLU A 336 0.39 -22.23 -17.73
N ASP A 337 -0.61 -22.53 -16.90
CA ASP A 337 -1.52 -23.67 -17.06
C ASP A 337 -2.71 -23.38 -18.01
N GLY A 338 -2.73 -22.20 -18.64
CA GLY A 338 -3.75 -21.74 -19.57
C GLY A 338 -5.01 -21.17 -18.91
N THR A 339 -5.12 -21.17 -17.60
CA THR A 339 -6.24 -20.52 -16.90
C THR A 339 -6.07 -19.00 -16.87
N ILE A 340 -7.17 -18.27 -16.64
CA ILE A 340 -7.18 -16.82 -16.58
C ILE A 340 -7.37 -16.40 -15.11
N SER A 341 -6.51 -15.52 -14.62
CA SER A 341 -6.58 -14.93 -13.28
C SER A 341 -6.78 -13.42 -13.31
N CYS A 342 -7.38 -12.89 -12.26
CA CYS A 342 -7.49 -11.46 -12.00
C CYS A 342 -6.20 -10.95 -11.35
N GLN A 343 -5.54 -9.97 -11.95
CA GLN A 343 -4.29 -9.41 -11.43
C GLN A 343 -4.29 -7.89 -11.47
N ILE A 344 -3.64 -7.26 -10.50
CA ILE A 344 -3.30 -5.84 -10.55
C ILE A 344 -1.94 -5.71 -11.26
N LEU A 345 -1.89 -4.96 -12.35
CA LEU A 345 -0.65 -4.69 -13.09
C LEU A 345 -0.31 -3.21 -13.03
N GLU A 346 0.98 -2.91 -12.88
CA GLU A 346 1.51 -1.56 -13.06
C GLU A 346 1.65 -1.23 -14.54
N SER A 347 1.59 0.05 -14.89
CA SER A 347 1.74 0.50 -16.29
C SER A 347 3.07 0.06 -16.92
N SER A 348 4.14 -0.08 -16.13
CA SER A 348 5.44 -0.58 -16.57
C SER A 348 5.45 -2.06 -16.96
N GLN A 349 4.43 -2.83 -16.58
CA GLN A 349 4.29 -4.25 -16.91
C GLN A 349 3.48 -4.48 -18.18
N ILE A 350 2.93 -3.42 -18.78
CA ILE A 350 2.03 -3.48 -19.94
C ILE A 350 2.74 -2.87 -21.13
N SER A 351 3.23 -3.73 -22.01
CA SER A 351 3.96 -3.31 -23.22
C SER A 351 3.03 -2.80 -24.34
N ASP A 352 1.78 -3.28 -24.40
CA ASP A 352 0.81 -2.88 -25.41
C ASP A 352 0.02 -1.64 -24.99
N PRO A 353 0.22 -0.47 -25.63
CA PRO A 353 -0.54 0.74 -25.33
C PRO A 353 -2.05 0.60 -25.53
N ALA A 354 -2.50 -0.31 -26.40
CA ALA A 354 -3.92 -0.52 -26.65
C ALA A 354 -4.61 -1.14 -25.44
N LEU A 355 -3.94 -2.02 -24.70
CA LEU A 355 -4.45 -2.58 -23.44
C LEU A 355 -4.61 -1.50 -22.36
N MET A 356 -3.66 -0.57 -22.27
CA MET A 356 -3.77 0.56 -21.35
C MET A 356 -4.94 1.48 -21.69
N GLN A 357 -5.20 1.72 -22.99
CA GLN A 357 -6.34 2.54 -23.44
C GLN A 357 -7.70 1.88 -23.14
N GLN A 358 -7.74 0.54 -23.06
CA GLN A 358 -8.94 -0.22 -22.71
C GLN A 358 -9.18 -0.28 -21.19
N ALA A 359 -8.22 0.12 -20.37
CA ALA A 359 -8.34 0.07 -18.93
C ALA A 359 -9.40 1.06 -18.42
N THR A 360 -10.56 0.54 -18.01
CA THR A 360 -11.68 1.31 -17.51
C THR A 360 -11.59 1.62 -16.01
N HIS A 361 -10.70 0.94 -15.30
CA HIS A 361 -10.51 1.05 -13.87
C HIS A 361 -9.03 1.16 -13.51
N PHE A 362 -8.76 1.76 -12.36
CA PHE A 362 -7.44 1.77 -11.73
C PHE A 362 -7.49 1.18 -10.32
N ASN A 363 -6.32 0.86 -9.78
CA ASN A 363 -6.16 0.32 -8.43
C ASN A 363 -5.87 1.44 -7.41
N PRO A 364 -6.80 1.78 -6.50
CA PRO A 364 -6.58 2.78 -5.45
C PRO A 364 -5.74 2.26 -4.28
N VAL A 365 -5.33 0.98 -4.31
CA VAL A 365 -4.73 0.26 -3.18
C VAL A 365 -5.69 0.21 -1.98
N ASP A 366 -6.87 -0.34 -2.24
CA ASP A 366 -7.92 -0.55 -1.27
C ASP A 366 -8.35 -2.01 -1.33
N LEU A 367 -7.80 -2.85 -0.45
CA LEU A 367 -8.04 -4.28 -0.51
C LEU A 367 -8.22 -4.90 0.87
N VAL A 368 -8.86 -6.05 0.89
CA VAL A 368 -9.05 -6.90 2.06
C VAL A 368 -8.66 -8.33 1.72
N CYS A 369 -7.98 -9.01 2.64
CA CYS A 369 -7.42 -10.35 2.42
C CYS A 369 -7.75 -11.32 3.55
N ALA A 370 -7.81 -12.62 3.19
CA ALA A 370 -7.79 -13.76 4.07
C ALA A 370 -6.55 -14.61 3.78
N THR A 371 -5.71 -14.80 4.79
CA THR A 371 -4.40 -15.42 4.66
C THR A 371 -4.28 -16.75 5.40
N ARG A 372 -5.45 -17.36 5.74
CA ARG A 372 -5.53 -18.65 6.41
C ARG A 372 -6.31 -19.65 5.56
N ASP A 373 -5.92 -20.92 5.66
CA ASP A 373 -6.64 -22.03 5.04
C ASP A 373 -7.92 -22.42 5.82
N SER A 374 -8.64 -23.44 5.34
CA SER A 374 -9.87 -23.94 5.96
C SER A 374 -9.68 -24.54 7.36
N ASP A 375 -8.46 -24.87 7.75
CA ASP A 375 -8.10 -25.36 9.07
C ASP A 375 -7.65 -24.22 10.01
N GLY A 376 -7.69 -22.97 9.53
CA GLY A 376 -7.24 -21.79 10.26
C GLY A 376 -5.72 -21.62 10.29
N LYS A 377 -4.97 -22.43 9.52
CA LYS A 377 -3.52 -22.35 9.46
C LYS A 377 -3.06 -21.26 8.49
N PRO A 378 -2.11 -20.41 8.86
CA PRO A 378 -1.64 -19.36 7.97
C PRO A 378 -0.90 -19.94 6.75
N TYR A 379 -1.15 -19.37 5.58
CA TYR A 379 -0.32 -19.59 4.41
C TYR A 379 1.05 -18.91 4.60
N TYR A 380 2.10 -19.48 4.02
CA TYR A 380 3.38 -18.81 3.90
C TYR A 380 3.35 -17.94 2.63
N LEU A 381 3.09 -16.65 2.80
CA LEU A 381 2.77 -15.73 1.70
C LEU A 381 3.88 -15.60 0.64
N PRO A 382 5.18 -15.69 0.97
CA PRO A 382 6.23 -15.67 -0.04
C PRO A 382 6.13 -16.78 -1.11
N ASP A 383 5.51 -17.92 -0.83
CA ASP A 383 5.31 -19.00 -1.81
C ASP A 383 4.36 -18.60 -2.95
N PHE A 384 3.57 -17.55 -2.74
CA PHE A 384 2.58 -17.06 -3.70
C PHE A 384 3.04 -15.83 -4.48
N VAL A 385 4.30 -15.44 -4.33
CA VAL A 385 4.92 -14.35 -5.10
C VAL A 385 5.27 -14.85 -6.49
N ASP A 386 4.94 -14.08 -7.53
CA ASP A 386 5.49 -14.29 -8.85
C ASP A 386 6.75 -13.46 -9.04
N GLU A 387 7.90 -14.07 -8.84
CA GLU A 387 9.20 -13.41 -8.96
C GLU A 387 9.52 -12.93 -10.39
N LYS A 388 8.77 -13.37 -11.41
CA LYS A 388 8.93 -12.96 -12.81
C LYS A 388 8.32 -11.58 -13.10
N THR A 389 7.69 -10.95 -12.12
CA THR A 389 6.98 -9.67 -12.27
C THR A 389 7.68 -8.47 -11.63
N GLY A 390 8.96 -8.62 -11.26
CA GLY A 390 9.80 -7.50 -10.88
C GLY A 390 10.10 -6.58 -12.07
N PHE A 391 10.74 -5.45 -11.83
CA PHE A 391 11.19 -4.57 -12.90
C PHE A 391 12.53 -3.90 -12.58
N ILE A 392 13.20 -3.42 -13.61
CA ILE A 392 14.50 -2.75 -13.50
C ILE A 392 14.29 -1.27 -13.79
N SER A 393 14.78 -0.41 -12.88
CA SER A 393 14.75 1.04 -13.07
C SER A 393 16.16 1.61 -13.15
N HIS A 394 16.33 2.64 -14.01
CA HIS A 394 17.58 3.38 -14.11
C HIS A 394 17.62 4.47 -13.04
N LYS A 395 18.69 4.52 -12.30
CA LYS A 395 18.94 5.49 -11.23
C LYS A 395 20.36 6.04 -11.34
N SER A 396 20.72 6.95 -10.48
CA SER A 396 22.10 7.43 -10.34
C SER A 396 22.50 7.55 -8.88
N LYS A 397 23.78 7.37 -8.59
CA LYS A 397 24.39 7.63 -7.30
C LYS A 397 25.80 8.23 -7.51
N ASP A 398 26.05 9.37 -6.87
CA ASP A 398 27.34 10.07 -6.94
C ASP A 398 27.78 10.34 -8.40
N GLY A 399 26.80 10.72 -9.27
CA GLY A 399 27.02 10.99 -10.70
C GLY A 399 27.22 9.76 -11.58
N LYS A 400 27.13 8.55 -11.02
CA LYS A 400 27.25 7.28 -11.78
C LYS A 400 25.86 6.66 -12.00
N GLU A 401 25.60 6.20 -13.22
CA GLU A 401 24.41 5.43 -13.54
C GLU A 401 24.45 4.07 -12.87
N LEU A 402 23.28 3.61 -12.42
CA LEU A 402 23.09 2.28 -11.88
C LEU A 402 21.71 1.73 -12.27
N LEU A 403 21.62 0.41 -12.25
CA LEU A 403 20.36 -0.35 -12.35
C LEU A 403 19.89 -0.72 -10.95
N ALA A 404 18.61 -0.48 -10.69
CA ALA A 404 17.94 -0.87 -9.46
C ALA A 404 16.86 -1.91 -9.76
N LEU A 405 16.87 -3.00 -9.00
CA LEU A 405 15.87 -4.04 -9.07
C LEU A 405 14.74 -3.71 -8.09
N GLU A 406 13.54 -3.62 -8.61
CA GLU A 406 12.31 -3.50 -7.82
C GLU A 406 11.66 -4.88 -7.71
N LEU A 407 11.34 -5.32 -6.49
CA LEU A 407 10.63 -6.57 -6.25
C LEU A 407 9.21 -6.51 -6.81
N PRO A 408 8.56 -7.66 -7.10
CA PRO A 408 7.13 -7.71 -7.40
C PRO A 408 6.34 -6.95 -6.34
N GLY A 409 5.57 -5.93 -6.76
CA GLY A 409 4.86 -5.05 -5.84
C GLY A 409 3.87 -5.79 -4.94
N LEU A 410 3.61 -5.29 -3.72
CA LEU A 410 2.80 -5.99 -2.70
C LEU A 410 1.43 -6.42 -3.23
N TRP A 411 0.72 -5.50 -3.88
CA TRP A 411 -0.61 -5.75 -4.47
C TRP A 411 -0.57 -6.17 -5.94
N ASN A 412 0.61 -6.26 -6.54
CA ASN A 412 0.86 -6.73 -7.90
C ASN A 412 1.38 -8.17 -7.88
N GLY A 413 2.60 -8.38 -8.34
CA GLY A 413 3.22 -9.70 -8.46
C GLY A 413 3.41 -10.44 -7.14
N ALA A 414 3.52 -9.75 -5.99
CA ALA A 414 3.58 -10.43 -4.70
C ALA A 414 2.27 -11.13 -4.31
N MET A 415 1.15 -10.72 -4.89
CA MET A 415 -0.17 -11.36 -4.70
C MET A 415 -0.74 -11.93 -5.99
N SER A 416 0.05 -12.12 -7.06
CA SER A 416 -0.44 -12.60 -8.35
C SER A 416 -1.02 -14.01 -8.29
N ARG A 417 -0.43 -14.87 -7.45
CA ARG A 417 -0.91 -16.26 -7.25
C ARG A 417 -1.98 -16.39 -6.17
N TRP A 418 -2.60 -15.30 -5.76
CA TRP A 418 -3.73 -15.30 -4.84
C TRP A 418 -5.05 -15.40 -5.62
N ASN A 419 -6.07 -15.98 -5.00
CA ASN A 419 -7.43 -15.84 -5.50
C ASN A 419 -7.85 -14.38 -5.38
N THR A 420 -8.18 -13.72 -6.48
CA THR A 420 -8.43 -12.28 -6.54
C THR A 420 -9.81 -12.00 -7.10
N ILE A 421 -10.56 -11.12 -6.42
CA ILE A 421 -11.84 -10.60 -6.83
C ILE A 421 -11.74 -9.08 -6.93
N PHE A 422 -12.20 -8.51 -8.04
CA PHE A 422 -12.32 -7.06 -8.20
C PHE A 422 -13.76 -6.62 -7.94
N VAL A 423 -13.91 -5.54 -7.20
CA VAL A 423 -15.22 -4.92 -6.92
C VAL A 423 -15.13 -3.43 -7.26
N GLU A 424 -16.04 -2.93 -8.10
CA GLU A 424 -16.12 -1.50 -8.38
C GLU A 424 -16.50 -0.74 -7.10
N VAL A 425 -15.71 0.28 -6.77
CA VAL A 425 -15.97 1.21 -5.66
C VAL A 425 -15.94 2.65 -6.18
N PRO A 426 -16.67 3.59 -5.57
CA PRO A 426 -16.72 4.96 -6.06
C PRO A 426 -15.40 5.70 -5.83
N ILE A 427 -15.15 6.71 -6.66
CA ILE A 427 -13.96 7.59 -6.54
C ILE A 427 -13.85 8.27 -5.17
N SER A 428 -14.97 8.49 -4.47
CA SER A 428 -15.01 9.05 -3.12
C SER A 428 -14.23 8.23 -2.07
N THR A 429 -13.92 6.95 -2.36
CA THR A 429 -13.06 6.12 -1.51
C THR A 429 -11.55 6.34 -1.73
N PHE A 430 -11.17 7.14 -2.74
CA PHE A 430 -9.78 7.36 -3.12
C PHE A 430 -9.40 8.84 -3.11
N ASN A 431 -8.77 9.27 -2.01
CA ASN A 431 -8.38 10.65 -1.79
C ASN A 431 -6.92 10.75 -1.27
N PRO A 432 -5.93 10.27 -2.03
CA PRO A 432 -4.54 10.31 -1.59
C PRO A 432 -3.98 11.74 -1.64
N VAL A 433 -3.07 12.02 -0.72
CA VAL A 433 -2.31 13.27 -0.68
C VAL A 433 -0.92 13.02 -1.25
N LYS A 434 -0.66 13.48 -2.47
CA LYS A 434 0.64 13.37 -3.16
C LYS A 434 1.49 14.62 -3.00
N THR A 435 0.85 15.79 -3.04
CA THR A 435 1.47 17.10 -2.84
C THR A 435 0.78 17.83 -1.68
N VAL A 436 1.42 18.83 -1.12
CA VAL A 436 0.83 19.60 -0.01
C VAL A 436 -0.47 20.29 -0.43
N ASN A 437 -0.57 20.76 -1.68
CA ASN A 437 -1.77 21.40 -2.19
C ASN A 437 -2.96 20.46 -2.40
N ASP A 438 -2.75 19.15 -2.34
CA ASP A 438 -3.87 18.19 -2.33
C ASP A 438 -4.73 18.34 -1.09
N LEU A 439 -4.15 18.82 0.03
CA LEU A 439 -4.88 19.14 1.26
C LEU A 439 -5.86 20.31 1.11
N LEU A 440 -5.73 21.12 0.04
CA LEU A 440 -6.66 22.21 -0.29
C LEU A 440 -7.88 21.75 -1.12
N ARG A 441 -7.93 20.47 -1.49
CA ARG A 441 -9.11 19.91 -2.17
C ARG A 441 -10.27 19.82 -1.20
N LEU A 442 -11.50 19.92 -1.71
CA LEU A 442 -12.71 19.83 -0.90
C LEU A 442 -12.81 18.52 -0.11
N GLU A 443 -12.22 17.45 -0.64
CA GLU A 443 -12.17 16.13 0.00
C GLU A 443 -11.32 16.12 1.28
N HIS A 444 -10.50 17.13 1.51
CA HIS A 444 -9.63 17.25 2.70
C HIS A 444 -9.98 18.47 3.59
N GLN A 445 -11.02 19.25 3.22
CA GLN A 445 -11.42 20.45 3.97
C GLN A 445 -12.59 20.19 4.93
#